data_47bac735797e1823030f2e743e414540
#
_entry.id   47bac735797e1823030f2e743e414540
#
_cell.length_a   1.000
_cell.length_b   1.000
_cell.length_c   1.000
_cell.angle_alpha   90.00
_cell.angle_beta   90.00
_cell.angle_gamma   90.00
#
_symmetry.space_group_name_H-M   'P 1'
#
loop_
_entity.id
_entity.type
_entity.pdbx_description
1 polymer ?
#
loop_
_entity_poly.entity_id
_entity_poly.type
_entity_poly.pdbx_seq_one_letter_code
_entity_poly.pdbx_strand_id
1 'polypeptide(L)'
;FFFYLVEGIDAENKQRARVLKTPYTSLFEGEWALRNPLNAITPVVKDGSTHALQLSTGAASIPRSTFRWSTWARGLSGETLVRFVRDEVFAFFAEMGEGAAHNFMAGARLSIDEPTVLSQVVNLVDGLRLDQSDADTKGDLFEHVLRQIRQAGELGQFRTPRHVIRAVVQMVNP
;
A
#
# COMPACT_ATOMS: atom_id res chain seq x y z
N PHE A 1 -2.12 4.28 -3.81
CA PHE A 1 -3.00 4.62 -2.69
C PHE A 1 -3.17 3.46 -1.72
N PHE A 2 -3.62 2.29 -2.19
CA PHE A 2 -3.77 1.09 -1.38
C PHE A 2 -2.49 0.73 -0.62
N PHE A 3 -1.36 0.66 -1.30
CA PHE A 3 -0.06 0.32 -0.71
C PHE A 3 0.37 1.30 0.39
N TYR A 4 0.06 2.58 0.22
CA TYR A 4 0.28 3.62 1.23
C TYR A 4 -0.57 3.37 2.49
N LEU A 5 -1.87 3.05 2.32
CA LEU A 5 -2.77 2.79 3.44
C LEU A 5 -2.39 1.53 4.24
N VAL A 6 -1.95 0.47 3.56
CA VAL A 6 -1.56 -0.78 4.22
C VAL A 6 -0.39 -0.56 5.18
N GLU A 7 0.59 0.27 4.84
CA GLU A 7 1.69 0.61 5.75
C GLU A 7 1.18 1.32 7.01
N GLY A 8 0.26 2.26 6.87
CA GLY A 8 -0.36 2.96 7.99
C GLY A 8 -1.15 2.01 8.91
N ILE A 9 -1.95 1.13 8.32
CA ILE A 9 -2.73 0.12 9.07
C ILE A 9 -1.80 -0.85 9.82
N ASP A 10 -0.71 -1.30 9.21
CA ASP A 10 0.28 -2.16 9.86
C ASP A 10 0.90 -1.46 11.08
N ALA A 11 1.26 -0.19 10.95
CA ALA A 11 1.82 0.60 12.04
C ALA A 11 0.81 0.80 13.20
N GLU A 12 -0.45 1.11 12.89
CA GLU A 12 -1.53 1.24 13.88
C GLU A 12 -1.80 -0.07 14.62
N ASN A 13 -1.87 -1.20 13.89
CA ASN A 13 -2.06 -2.52 14.48
C ASN A 13 -0.90 -2.92 15.38
N LYS A 14 0.34 -2.63 14.98
CA LYS A 14 1.53 -2.86 15.80
C LYS A 14 1.50 -2.05 17.10
N GLN A 15 1.07 -0.79 17.03
CA GLN A 15 0.92 0.05 18.21
C GLN A 15 -0.21 -0.45 19.13
N ARG A 16 -1.37 -0.82 18.55
CA ARG A 16 -2.50 -1.39 19.31
C ARG A 16 -2.10 -2.68 20.01
N ALA A 17 -1.40 -3.58 19.35
CA ALA A 17 -0.91 -4.82 19.92
C ALA A 17 0.04 -4.59 21.08
N ARG A 18 0.91 -3.57 21.01
CA ARG A 18 1.79 -3.18 22.13
C ARG A 18 0.99 -2.73 23.35
N VAL A 19 -0.04 -1.91 23.16
CA VAL A 19 -0.91 -1.42 24.25
C VAL A 19 -1.69 -2.57 24.88
N LEU A 20 -2.26 -3.46 24.05
CA LEU A 20 -3.07 -4.60 24.49
C LEU A 20 -2.21 -5.81 24.95
N LYS A 21 -0.88 -5.74 24.82
CA LYS A 21 0.06 -6.83 25.09
C LYS A 21 -0.29 -8.12 24.34
N THR A 22 -0.79 -8.00 23.12
CA THR A 22 -1.10 -9.12 22.24
C THR A 22 0.00 -9.33 21.22
N PRO A 23 0.27 -10.59 20.80
CA PRO A 23 1.24 -10.84 19.75
C PRO A 23 0.76 -10.24 18.42
N TYR A 24 1.67 -9.63 17.68
CA TYR A 24 1.41 -9.10 16.34
C TYR A 24 2.64 -9.31 15.45
N THR A 25 2.43 -9.90 14.30
CA THR A 25 3.46 -10.05 13.27
C THR A 25 3.15 -9.08 12.14
N SER A 26 4.08 -8.19 11.85
CA SER A 26 3.94 -7.23 10.77
C SER A 26 3.99 -7.93 9.41
N LEU A 27 3.16 -7.47 8.48
CA LEU A 27 3.20 -7.86 7.07
C LEU A 27 4.60 -7.68 6.46
N PHE A 28 5.33 -6.69 6.93
CA PHE A 28 6.64 -6.28 6.43
C PHE A 28 7.82 -6.92 7.19
N GLU A 29 7.59 -7.97 7.98
CA GLU A 29 8.62 -8.77 8.63
C GLU A 29 8.95 -10.01 7.79
N GLY A 30 10.25 -10.41 7.77
CA GLY A 30 10.75 -11.56 7.03
C GLY A 30 11.31 -11.22 5.65
N GLU A 31 11.46 -12.26 4.84
CA GLU A 31 12.07 -12.20 3.51
C GLU A 31 11.04 -12.46 2.41
N TRP A 32 11.29 -11.88 1.26
CA TRP A 32 10.53 -12.08 0.03
C TRP A 32 11.44 -12.64 -1.06
N ALA A 33 11.07 -13.79 -1.62
CA ALA A 33 11.75 -14.34 -2.78
C ALA A 33 11.44 -13.50 -4.02
N LEU A 34 12.45 -12.94 -4.65
CA LEU A 34 12.30 -12.09 -5.82
C LEU A 34 11.75 -12.88 -7.01
N ARG A 35 10.77 -12.32 -7.69
CA ARG A 35 10.25 -12.80 -8.97
C ARG A 35 11.16 -12.42 -10.13
N ASN A 36 11.81 -11.26 -10.01
CA ASN A 36 12.77 -10.77 -10.98
C ASN A 36 14.09 -10.42 -10.26
N PRO A 37 15.20 -11.15 -10.53
CA PRO A 37 16.50 -10.88 -9.90
C PRO A 37 17.05 -9.48 -10.13
N LEU A 38 16.60 -8.77 -11.18
CA LEU A 38 16.97 -7.39 -11.43
C LEU A 38 16.36 -6.39 -10.43
N ASN A 39 15.41 -6.86 -9.60
CA ASN A 39 14.77 -6.09 -8.53
C ASN A 39 15.44 -6.31 -7.16
N ALA A 40 16.63 -6.88 -7.13
CA ALA A 40 17.41 -7.07 -5.91
C ALA A 40 17.86 -5.71 -5.34
N ILE A 41 16.97 -5.09 -4.58
CA ILE A 41 17.19 -3.82 -3.89
C ILE A 41 17.03 -4.02 -2.39
N THR A 42 17.91 -3.40 -1.61
CA THR A 42 17.85 -3.47 -0.14
C THR A 42 17.84 -2.07 0.45
N PRO A 43 17.07 -1.85 1.54
CA PRO A 43 17.13 -0.62 2.29
C PRO A 43 18.51 -0.43 2.91
N VAL A 44 19.10 0.75 2.71
CA VAL A 44 20.35 1.15 3.35
C VAL A 44 20.04 2.21 4.39
N VAL A 45 20.48 1.98 5.62
CA VAL A 45 20.38 2.97 6.69
C VAL A 45 21.55 3.94 6.53
N LYS A 46 21.26 5.17 6.15
CA LYS A 46 22.21 6.29 6.20
C LYS A 46 21.70 7.29 7.24
N ASP A 47 22.56 7.61 8.19
CA ASP A 47 22.30 8.66 9.21
C ASP A 47 20.95 8.54 9.95
N GLY A 48 20.54 7.29 10.28
CA GLY A 48 19.26 7.03 10.96
C GLY A 48 18.01 7.13 10.07
N SER A 49 18.16 7.37 8.77
CA SER A 49 17.09 7.48 7.79
C SER A 49 17.14 6.29 6.82
N THR A 50 16.01 5.59 6.66
CA THR A 50 15.87 4.39 5.81
C THR A 50 15.49 4.73 4.36
N HIS A 51 15.90 5.87 3.84
CA HIS A 51 15.42 6.35 2.53
C HIS A 51 16.33 6.06 1.34
N ALA A 52 17.46 5.39 1.56
CA ALA A 52 18.33 4.98 0.46
C ALA A 52 18.12 3.51 0.15
N LEU A 53 17.95 3.18 -1.13
CA LEU A 53 17.91 1.82 -1.64
C LEU A 53 19.20 1.55 -2.44
N GLN A 54 19.77 0.39 -2.21
CA GLN A 54 20.95 -0.06 -2.93
C GLN A 54 20.62 -1.29 -3.77
N LEU A 55 21.11 -1.31 -5.01
CA LEU A 55 21.07 -2.51 -5.84
C LEU A 55 21.96 -3.59 -5.22
N SER A 56 21.39 -4.75 -4.97
CA SER A 56 22.09 -5.94 -4.46
C SER A 56 22.16 -6.96 -5.58
N THR A 57 23.26 -6.97 -6.33
CA THR A 57 23.46 -7.91 -7.44
C THR A 57 23.49 -9.34 -6.92
N GLY A 58 22.64 -10.21 -7.49
CA GLY A 58 22.63 -11.64 -7.19
C GLY A 58 21.85 -12.09 -5.96
N ALA A 59 21.15 -11.18 -5.26
CA ALA A 59 20.27 -11.59 -4.19
C ALA A 59 19.04 -12.33 -4.75
N ALA A 60 18.70 -13.48 -4.15
CA ALA A 60 17.49 -14.24 -4.48
C ALA A 60 16.27 -13.76 -3.68
N SER A 61 16.49 -13.03 -2.58
CA SER A 61 15.44 -12.47 -1.73
C SER A 61 15.80 -11.06 -1.26
N ILE A 62 14.78 -10.33 -0.83
CA ILE A 62 14.91 -9.02 -0.21
C ILE A 62 14.06 -8.95 1.07
N PRO A 63 14.42 -8.12 2.04
CA PRO A 63 13.58 -7.92 3.22
C PRO A 63 12.18 -7.42 2.83
N ARG A 64 11.14 -7.97 3.44
CA ARG A 64 9.76 -7.51 3.24
C ARG A 64 9.56 -6.04 3.62
N SER A 65 10.40 -5.50 4.49
CA SER A 65 10.39 -4.06 4.81
C SER A 65 10.62 -3.15 3.58
N THR A 66 11.22 -3.69 2.51
CA THR A 66 11.39 -2.99 1.23
C THR A 66 10.04 -2.63 0.58
N PHE A 67 8.97 -3.41 0.87
CA PHE A 67 7.62 -3.17 0.34
C PHE A 67 6.84 -2.09 1.08
N ARG A 68 7.40 -1.48 2.12
CA ARG A 68 6.81 -0.29 2.72
C ARG A 68 6.77 0.84 1.71
N TRP A 69 5.64 1.53 1.65
CA TRP A 69 5.51 2.72 0.78
C TRP A 69 6.62 3.73 1.04
N SER A 70 6.88 4.02 2.31
CA SER A 70 7.95 4.94 2.73
C SER A 70 9.34 4.53 2.25
N THR A 71 9.56 3.26 1.89
CA THR A 71 10.83 2.73 1.42
C THR A 71 10.93 2.83 -0.11
N TRP A 72 10.07 2.10 -0.85
CA TRP A 72 10.22 2.01 -2.31
C TRP A 72 9.73 3.26 -3.03
N ALA A 73 8.62 3.87 -2.57
CA ALA A 73 8.03 5.02 -3.24
C ALA A 73 8.92 6.27 -3.19
N ARG A 74 9.69 6.41 -2.11
CA ARG A 74 10.65 7.51 -1.94
C ARG A 74 12.07 7.16 -2.39
N GLY A 75 12.40 5.87 -2.45
CA GLY A 75 13.75 5.38 -2.73
C GLY A 75 13.99 5.02 -4.19
N LEU A 76 12.95 4.79 -4.99
CA LEU A 76 13.06 4.38 -6.38
C LEU A 76 12.57 5.45 -7.35
N SER A 77 13.13 5.46 -8.54
CA SER A 77 12.73 6.35 -9.63
C SER A 77 12.98 5.71 -10.99
N GLY A 78 12.43 6.32 -12.05
CA GLY A 78 12.66 5.88 -13.43
C GLY A 78 12.19 4.44 -13.69
N GLU A 79 12.87 3.77 -14.59
CA GLU A 79 12.59 2.38 -14.99
C GLU A 79 12.67 1.39 -13.83
N THR A 80 13.53 1.64 -12.84
CA THR A 80 13.65 0.77 -11.65
C THR A 80 12.38 0.81 -10.81
N LEU A 81 11.75 1.98 -10.67
CA LEU A 81 10.47 2.13 -9.99
C LEU A 81 9.36 1.33 -10.72
N VAL A 82 9.22 1.52 -12.03
CA VAL A 82 8.21 0.83 -12.83
C VAL A 82 8.38 -0.68 -12.72
N ARG A 83 9.60 -1.17 -12.94
CA ARG A 83 9.91 -2.60 -12.90
C ARG A 83 9.63 -3.19 -11.50
N PHE A 84 10.09 -2.53 -10.44
CA PHE A 84 9.88 -2.99 -9.07
C PHE A 84 8.40 -3.05 -8.70
N VAL A 85 7.66 -2.01 -9.03
CA VAL A 85 6.22 -1.97 -8.74
C VAL A 85 5.48 -3.06 -9.53
N ARG A 86 5.75 -3.20 -10.82
CA ARG A 86 5.11 -4.17 -11.69
C ARG A 86 5.39 -5.62 -11.29
N ASP A 87 6.66 -5.94 -11.06
CA ASP A 87 7.11 -7.32 -10.90
C ASP A 87 7.00 -7.80 -9.43
N GLU A 88 7.21 -6.91 -8.46
CA GLU A 88 7.33 -7.29 -7.05
C GLU A 88 6.20 -6.75 -6.17
N VAL A 89 5.89 -5.43 -6.24
CA VAL A 89 4.92 -4.83 -5.29
C VAL A 89 3.52 -5.42 -5.47
N PHE A 90 3.03 -5.51 -6.69
CA PHE A 90 1.72 -6.11 -6.96
C PHE A 90 1.67 -7.58 -6.56
N ALA A 91 2.76 -8.31 -6.82
CA ALA A 91 2.90 -9.71 -6.46
C ALA A 91 2.89 -9.92 -4.94
N PHE A 92 3.67 -9.14 -4.21
CA PHE A 92 3.73 -9.17 -2.75
C PHE A 92 2.35 -8.99 -2.11
N PHE A 93 1.61 -7.96 -2.52
CA PHE A 93 0.29 -7.71 -1.94
C PHE A 93 -0.78 -8.70 -2.42
N ALA A 94 -0.64 -9.30 -3.60
CA ALA A 94 -1.52 -10.37 -4.05
C ALA A 94 -1.35 -11.64 -3.20
N GLU A 95 -0.12 -12.06 -2.92
CA GLU A 95 0.15 -13.21 -2.06
C GLU A 95 -0.27 -12.99 -0.60
N MET A 96 -0.07 -11.77 -0.08
CA MET A 96 -0.51 -11.44 1.28
C MET A 96 -2.03 -11.48 1.43
N GLY A 97 -2.79 -11.35 0.35
CA GLY A 97 -4.24 -11.50 0.32
C GLY A 97 -4.73 -12.93 0.11
N GLU A 98 -3.84 -13.90 -0.12
CA GLU A 98 -4.21 -15.31 -0.27
C GLU A 98 -4.80 -15.84 1.05
N GLY A 99 -6.00 -16.45 0.95
CA GLY A 99 -6.76 -16.93 2.12
C GLY A 99 -7.74 -15.90 2.70
N ALA A 100 -7.70 -14.63 2.29
CA ALA A 100 -8.77 -13.70 2.60
C ALA A 100 -10.02 -14.01 1.75
N ALA A 101 -11.22 -13.83 2.35
CA ALA A 101 -12.50 -14.09 1.66
C ALA A 101 -12.66 -13.29 0.35
N HIS A 102 -11.96 -12.16 0.24
CA HIS A 102 -11.91 -11.32 -0.97
C HIS A 102 -10.48 -10.81 -1.19
N ASN A 103 -9.71 -11.54 -1.99
CA ASN A 103 -8.41 -11.06 -2.44
C ASN A 103 -8.59 -10.10 -3.63
N PHE A 104 -8.85 -8.81 -3.34
CA PHE A 104 -9.05 -7.79 -4.37
C PHE A 104 -7.77 -7.42 -5.13
N MET A 105 -6.59 -7.88 -4.68
CA MET A 105 -5.33 -7.76 -5.42
C MET A 105 -5.10 -8.92 -6.39
N ALA A 106 -5.91 -9.97 -6.34
CA ALA A 106 -5.80 -11.09 -7.26
C ALA A 106 -6.02 -10.61 -8.71
N GLY A 107 -5.00 -10.80 -9.55
CA GLY A 107 -5.03 -10.35 -10.95
C GLY A 107 -4.80 -8.85 -11.17
N ALA A 108 -4.60 -8.07 -10.10
CA ALA A 108 -4.23 -6.66 -10.23
C ALA A 108 -2.87 -6.51 -10.93
N ARG A 109 -2.77 -5.55 -11.83
CA ARG A 109 -1.57 -5.27 -12.63
C ARG A 109 -1.32 -3.79 -12.71
N LEU A 110 -0.04 -3.40 -12.82
CA LEU A 110 0.34 -2.03 -13.14
C LEU A 110 0.01 -1.77 -14.63
N SER A 111 -0.81 -0.76 -14.88
CA SER A 111 -1.16 -0.29 -16.23
C SER A 111 -0.33 0.91 -16.68
N ILE A 112 0.57 1.40 -15.82
CA ILE A 112 1.41 2.57 -16.07
C ILE A 112 2.81 2.06 -16.43
N ASP A 113 3.19 2.19 -17.70
CA ASP A 113 4.51 1.80 -18.19
C ASP A 113 5.48 2.99 -18.24
N GLU A 114 4.96 4.22 -18.26
CA GLU A 114 5.76 5.43 -18.35
C GLU A 114 6.32 5.84 -16.98
N PRO A 115 7.66 5.85 -16.78
CA PRO A 115 8.27 6.14 -15.48
C PRO A 115 7.94 7.52 -14.92
N THR A 116 7.82 8.52 -15.78
CA THR A 116 7.48 9.89 -15.38
C THR A 116 6.08 9.95 -14.81
N VAL A 117 5.12 9.29 -15.46
CA VAL A 117 3.72 9.23 -15.00
C VAL A 117 3.61 8.51 -13.67
N LEU A 118 4.28 7.35 -13.54
CA LEU A 118 4.27 6.62 -12.27
C LEU A 118 4.87 7.45 -11.13
N SER A 119 5.99 8.13 -11.39
CA SER A 119 6.61 9.01 -10.39
C SER A 119 5.70 10.17 -9.98
N GLN A 120 4.95 10.76 -10.91
CA GLN A 120 3.97 11.78 -10.61
C GLN A 120 2.83 11.25 -9.73
N VAL A 121 2.30 10.06 -10.05
CA VAL A 121 1.26 9.40 -9.24
C VAL A 121 1.76 9.11 -7.83
N VAL A 122 2.97 8.58 -7.69
CA VAL A 122 3.60 8.32 -6.39
C VAL A 122 3.73 9.61 -5.58
N ASN A 123 4.25 10.68 -6.19
CA ASN A 123 4.42 11.98 -5.52
C ASN A 123 3.08 12.59 -5.09
N LEU A 124 2.04 12.47 -5.92
CA LEU A 124 0.69 12.93 -5.57
C LEU A 124 0.14 12.18 -4.35
N VAL A 125 0.27 10.85 -4.33
CA VAL A 125 -0.18 10.02 -3.20
C VAL A 125 0.61 10.34 -1.93
N ASP A 126 1.93 10.48 -2.03
CA ASP A 126 2.79 10.83 -0.88
C ASP A 126 2.45 12.23 -0.34
N GLY A 127 2.12 13.17 -1.20
CA GLY A 127 1.69 14.54 -0.84
C GLY A 127 0.37 14.61 -0.07
N LEU A 128 -0.47 13.57 -0.11
CA LEU A 128 -1.75 13.52 0.64
C LEU A 128 -1.55 13.40 2.16
N ARG A 129 -0.36 13.06 2.64
CA ARG A 129 0.01 12.92 4.07
C ARG A 129 -1.03 12.19 4.91
N LEU A 130 -1.51 11.07 4.39
CA LEU A 130 -2.57 10.27 5.03
C LEU A 130 -2.15 9.62 6.35
N ASP A 131 -0.85 9.54 6.61
CA ASP A 131 -0.27 9.14 7.89
C ASP A 131 -0.67 10.07 9.05
N GLN A 132 -0.91 11.35 8.73
CA GLN A 132 -1.32 12.38 9.69
C GLN A 132 -2.83 12.58 9.79
N SER A 133 -3.60 11.89 8.95
CA SER A 133 -5.05 12.00 8.89
C SER A 133 -5.71 10.98 9.81
N ASP A 134 -6.86 11.34 10.36
CA ASP A 134 -7.69 10.41 11.13
C ASP A 134 -8.34 9.34 10.24
N ALA A 135 -8.94 8.33 10.87
CA ALA A 135 -9.57 7.21 10.17
C ALA A 135 -10.77 7.66 9.31
N ASP A 136 -11.48 8.69 9.74
CA ASP A 136 -12.64 9.23 9.00
C ASP A 136 -12.18 9.94 7.73
N THR A 137 -11.15 10.78 7.81
CA THR A 137 -10.55 11.45 6.65
C THR A 137 -9.99 10.45 5.63
N LYS A 138 -9.31 9.39 6.10
CA LYS A 138 -8.83 8.30 5.23
C LYS A 138 -9.99 7.61 4.51
N GLY A 139 -11.10 7.36 5.22
CA GLY A 139 -12.31 6.77 4.67
C GLY A 139 -12.98 7.65 3.62
N ASP A 140 -13.12 8.94 3.90
CA ASP A 140 -13.74 9.91 2.99
C ASP A 140 -12.93 10.08 1.71
N LEU A 141 -11.60 10.10 1.82
CA LEU A 141 -10.72 10.15 0.66
C LEU A 141 -10.81 8.87 -0.18
N PHE A 142 -10.87 7.71 0.46
CA PHE A 142 -11.08 6.44 -0.24
C PHE A 142 -12.42 6.42 -0.99
N GLU A 143 -13.50 6.89 -0.35
CA GLU A 143 -14.80 7.03 -1.00
C GLU A 143 -14.77 8.03 -2.15
N HIS A 144 -14.01 9.13 -2.01
CA HIS A 144 -13.81 10.10 -3.09
C HIS A 144 -13.12 9.46 -4.29
N VAL A 145 -12.00 8.75 -4.08
CA VAL A 145 -11.28 8.04 -5.15
C VAL A 145 -12.19 7.00 -5.84
N LEU A 146 -12.93 6.19 -5.06
CA LEU A 146 -13.88 5.24 -5.64
C LEU A 146 -14.98 5.92 -6.46
N ARG A 147 -15.44 7.09 -6.05
CA ARG A 147 -16.42 7.88 -6.80
C ARG A 147 -15.87 8.36 -8.14
N GLN A 148 -14.62 8.83 -8.14
CA GLN A 148 -13.94 9.24 -9.38
C GLN A 148 -13.79 8.06 -10.37
N ILE A 149 -13.38 6.89 -9.87
CA ILE A 149 -13.26 5.67 -10.69
C ILE A 149 -14.63 5.26 -11.28
N ARG A 150 -15.72 5.38 -10.49
CA ARG A 150 -17.08 5.09 -10.97
C ARG A 150 -17.58 6.07 -12.05
N GLN A 151 -17.24 7.35 -11.92
CA GLN A 151 -17.57 8.35 -12.93
C GLN A 151 -16.86 8.08 -14.27
N ALA A 152 -15.68 7.41 -14.20
CA ALA A 152 -14.98 6.92 -15.38
C ALA A 152 -15.59 5.63 -15.99
N GLY A 153 -16.66 5.08 -15.42
CA GLY A 153 -17.46 4.00 -16.03
C GLY A 153 -17.02 2.57 -15.68
N GLU A 154 -16.10 2.37 -14.74
CA GLU A 154 -15.48 1.04 -14.53
C GLU A 154 -16.06 0.19 -13.37
N LEU A 155 -16.88 0.73 -12.49
CA LEU A 155 -17.41 -0.03 -11.33
C LEU A 155 -18.87 0.30 -11.01
N GLY A 156 -19.76 -0.68 -11.21
CA GLY A 156 -21.21 -0.55 -11.06
C GLY A 156 -21.79 -0.71 -9.63
N GLN A 157 -21.00 -0.71 -8.57
CA GLN A 157 -21.52 -0.89 -7.21
C GLN A 157 -21.63 0.44 -6.45
N PHE A 158 -22.81 0.71 -5.88
CA PHE A 158 -23.07 1.88 -5.03
C PHE A 158 -22.88 1.49 -3.55
N ARG A 159 -22.02 2.21 -2.86
CA ARG A 159 -21.89 2.10 -1.40
C ARG A 159 -22.85 3.09 -0.75
N THR A 160 -23.58 2.65 0.29
CA THR A 160 -24.48 3.54 1.04
C THR A 160 -23.67 4.64 1.73
N PRO A 161 -23.98 5.93 1.49
CA PRO A 161 -23.28 7.05 2.12
C PRO A 161 -23.34 6.98 3.66
N ARG A 162 -22.25 7.35 4.35
CA ARG A 162 -22.15 7.27 5.82
C ARG A 162 -23.25 8.03 6.56
N HIS A 163 -23.68 9.19 6.06
CA HIS A 163 -24.78 9.95 6.68
C HIS A 163 -26.10 9.17 6.65
N VAL A 164 -26.35 8.39 5.59
CA VAL A 164 -27.52 7.50 5.50
C VAL A 164 -27.40 6.35 6.49
N ILE A 165 -26.22 5.74 6.59
CA ILE A 165 -25.96 4.67 7.59
C ILE A 165 -26.19 5.20 9.00
N ARG A 166 -25.66 6.39 9.34
CA ARG A 166 -25.87 7.01 10.66
C ARG A 166 -27.35 7.28 10.93
N ALA A 167 -28.09 7.80 9.94
CA ALA A 167 -29.52 8.02 10.08
C ALA A 167 -30.30 6.71 10.31
N VAL A 168 -29.96 5.65 9.59
CA VAL A 168 -30.59 4.33 9.75
C VAL A 168 -30.27 3.77 11.14
N VAL A 169 -29.01 3.82 11.59
CA VAL A 169 -28.63 3.35 12.93
C VAL A 169 -29.35 4.13 14.02
N GLN A 170 -29.50 5.46 13.88
CA GLN A 170 -30.26 6.27 14.84
C GLN A 170 -31.77 5.94 14.85
N MET A 171 -32.35 5.61 13.69
CA MET A 171 -33.77 5.24 13.62
C MET A 171 -34.06 3.84 14.14
N VAL A 172 -33.15 2.91 13.90
CA VAL A 172 -33.32 1.49 14.33
C VAL A 172 -32.95 1.30 15.80
N ASN A 173 -32.06 2.17 16.34
CA ASN A 173 -31.60 2.17 17.74
C ASN A 173 -31.29 0.74 18.26
N PRO A 174 -30.33 0.01 17.62
CA PRO A 174 -29.99 -1.37 17.97
C PRO A 174 -29.26 -1.47 19.30
#